data_b48edc18dcfd59610b7c339abafd37c4
#
_entry.id   b48edc18dcfd59610b7c339abafd37c4
#
_cell.length_a   1.000
_cell.length_b   1.000
_cell.length_c   1.000
_cell.angle_alpha   90.00
_cell.angle_beta   90.00
_cell.angle_gamma   90.00
#
_symmetry.space_group_name_H-M   'P 1'
#
loop_
_entity.id
_entity.type
_entity.pdbx_description
1 polymer ?
#
loop_
_entity_poly.entity_id
_entity_poly.type
_entity_poly.pdbx_seq_one_letter_code
_entity_poly.pdbx_strand_id
1 'polypeptide(L)'
;QGLFYSASDADSEGEEGRFFIWSQPELKMLLSAPDYALLCQCYQIDEAGNFDGKTVLNLQADLQSLALRLGLDYGYLCQRIREIRQCLYAHRAKRVAPMLDQKIITEWNGMMIAAFALAARLLQREDYYLIAAHAARQILRRHRREDGALWRLSLAGVSSQQALLEDYAQLLAALIALYDVQQDRFWLEQAMSLYCGVMELYWDKQAAGFFVSAQQSSGPLLVNSKNIADTATVSGNAMMLHNLQALLARSGELLLQNHIRRQVQVFAAVVNKNPLSSPVFLQGVAALKFGNVDDV
;
A
#
# COMPACT_ATOMS: atom_id res chain seq x y z
N GLN A 1 -14.83 3.53 11.79
CA GLN A 1 -14.81 4.47 10.66
C GLN A 1 -14.60 3.77 9.31
N GLY A 2 -14.00 2.57 9.28
CA GLY A 2 -13.85 1.73 8.08
C GLY A 2 -12.80 2.23 7.08
N LEU A 3 -11.86 3.06 7.50
CA LEU A 3 -10.73 3.57 6.74
C LEU A 3 -9.43 3.30 7.48
N PHE A 4 -8.32 3.30 6.77
CA PHE A 4 -6.99 3.02 7.29
C PHE A 4 -6.29 4.31 7.69
N TYR A 5 -5.77 4.36 8.91
CA TYR A 5 -4.94 5.45 9.39
C TYR A 5 -3.53 5.39 8.76
N SER A 6 -2.82 6.52 8.77
CA SER A 6 -1.57 6.64 8.03
C SER A 6 -0.41 5.89 8.67
N ALA A 7 -0.16 6.06 9.97
CA ALA A 7 1.01 5.49 10.62
C ALA A 7 0.81 5.35 12.14
N SER A 8 1.62 4.47 12.73
CA SER A 8 1.93 4.47 14.15
C SER A 8 3.38 4.93 14.32
N ASP A 9 3.63 5.78 15.31
CA ASP A 9 4.97 6.24 15.62
C ASP A 9 5.88 5.06 16.01
N ALA A 10 7.18 5.18 15.82
CA ALA A 10 8.17 4.27 16.36
C ALA A 10 8.39 4.53 17.86
N ASP A 11 8.25 5.78 18.28
CA ASP A 11 8.53 6.23 19.64
C ASP A 11 7.36 5.99 20.59
N SER A 12 7.68 5.57 21.79
CA SER A 12 6.77 5.51 22.94
C SER A 12 7.51 6.00 24.18
N GLU A 13 6.90 6.90 24.94
CA GLU A 13 7.48 7.49 26.14
C GLU A 13 8.88 8.12 25.92
N GLY A 14 9.13 8.66 24.72
CA GLY A 14 10.38 9.33 24.34
C GLY A 14 11.54 8.39 24.00
N GLU A 15 11.29 7.08 23.84
CA GLU A 15 12.27 6.09 23.40
C GLU A 15 11.79 5.39 22.13
N GLU A 16 12.68 5.30 21.11
CA GLU A 16 12.42 4.56 19.89
C GLU A 16 12.26 3.06 20.17
N GLY A 17 11.20 2.46 19.63
CA GLY A 17 10.96 1.03 19.71
C GLY A 17 10.49 0.52 21.08
N ARG A 18 10.45 1.35 22.13
CA ARG A 18 10.15 0.93 23.52
C ARG A 18 8.92 0.05 23.64
N PHE A 19 7.89 0.36 22.91
CA PHE A 19 6.66 -0.46 22.90
C PHE A 19 6.88 -1.89 22.40
N PHE A 20 7.81 -2.10 21.49
CA PHE A 20 7.98 -3.36 20.75
C PHE A 20 9.11 -4.26 21.28
N ILE A 21 10.09 -3.67 21.99
CA ILE A 21 11.28 -4.37 22.46
C ILE A 21 11.05 -5.06 23.81
N TRP A 22 11.89 -6.05 24.10
CA TRP A 22 11.80 -6.88 25.30
C TRP A 22 13.15 -7.02 25.99
N SER A 23 13.17 -6.96 27.31
CA SER A 23 14.33 -7.34 28.08
C SER A 23 14.25 -8.81 28.50
N GLN A 24 15.40 -9.47 28.68
CA GLN A 24 15.42 -10.85 29.17
C GLN A 24 14.77 -11.01 30.56
N PRO A 25 15.01 -10.13 31.55
CA PRO A 25 14.34 -10.21 32.83
C PRO A 25 12.81 -10.17 32.71
N GLU A 26 12.29 -9.30 31.85
CA GLU A 26 10.86 -9.20 31.60
C GLU A 26 10.29 -10.48 30.98
N LEU A 27 10.95 -11.05 29.95
CA LEU A 27 10.53 -12.31 29.35
C LEU A 27 10.55 -13.49 30.35
N LYS A 28 11.58 -13.57 31.21
CA LYS A 28 11.69 -14.58 32.26
C LYS A 28 10.60 -14.45 33.34
N MET A 29 10.16 -13.23 33.62
CA MET A 29 9.07 -12.99 34.57
C MET A 29 7.71 -13.38 34.02
N LEU A 30 7.49 -13.21 32.71
CA LEU A 30 6.20 -13.42 32.05
C LEU A 30 5.96 -14.87 31.62
N LEU A 31 7.02 -15.62 31.36
CA LEU A 31 6.94 -16.95 30.80
C LEU A 31 7.40 -18.01 31.80
N SER A 32 6.85 -19.21 31.70
CA SER A 32 7.39 -20.37 32.41
C SER A 32 8.83 -20.65 31.92
N ALA A 33 9.65 -21.29 32.75
CA ALA A 33 11.03 -21.65 32.37
C ALA A 33 11.11 -22.46 31.06
N PRO A 34 10.24 -23.48 30.83
CA PRO A 34 10.20 -24.17 29.53
C PRO A 34 9.83 -23.29 28.35
N ASP A 35 8.84 -22.37 28.49
CA ASP A 35 8.41 -21.47 27.44
C ASP A 35 9.47 -20.42 27.11
N TYR A 36 10.16 -19.90 28.12
CA TYR A 36 11.29 -19.00 27.91
C TYR A 36 12.42 -19.70 27.17
N ALA A 37 12.78 -20.95 27.56
CA ALA A 37 13.79 -21.71 26.85
C ALA A 37 13.41 -22.00 25.41
N LEU A 38 12.15 -22.38 25.15
CA LEU A 38 11.64 -22.58 23.79
C LEU A 38 11.67 -21.27 22.99
N LEU A 39 11.28 -20.14 23.60
CA LEU A 39 11.34 -18.83 22.96
C LEU A 39 12.77 -18.48 22.52
N CYS A 40 13.77 -18.70 23.41
CA CYS A 40 15.17 -18.44 23.09
C CYS A 40 15.72 -19.32 21.95
N GLN A 41 15.21 -20.56 21.83
CA GLN A 41 15.60 -21.46 20.75
C GLN A 41 14.99 -21.09 19.39
N CYS A 42 13.82 -20.45 19.39
CA CYS A 42 13.12 -20.05 18.17
C CYS A 42 13.45 -18.63 17.72
N TYR A 43 13.71 -17.74 18.68
CA TYR A 43 13.99 -16.32 18.43
C TYR A 43 15.43 -15.99 18.83
N GLN A 44 16.01 -15.02 18.18
CA GLN A 44 17.34 -14.52 18.55
C GLN A 44 17.24 -13.71 19.84
N ILE A 45 17.50 -14.37 20.99
CA ILE A 45 17.50 -13.74 22.31
C ILE A 45 18.82 -14.10 22.98
N ASP A 46 19.69 -13.13 23.09
CA ASP A 46 20.99 -13.22 23.75
C ASP A 46 21.18 -12.07 24.76
N GLU A 47 22.27 -12.11 25.53
CA GLU A 47 22.53 -11.11 26.57
C GLU A 47 22.81 -9.71 26.02
N ALA A 48 23.36 -9.61 24.83
CA ALA A 48 23.65 -8.34 24.17
C ALA A 48 22.39 -7.68 23.61
N GLY A 49 21.37 -8.49 23.27
CA GLY A 49 20.20 -8.05 22.55
C GLY A 49 20.52 -7.65 21.10
N ASN A 50 19.51 -7.34 20.33
CA ASN A 50 19.67 -6.87 18.94
C ASN A 50 19.19 -5.42 18.75
N PHE A 51 18.85 -4.74 19.84
CA PHE A 51 18.42 -3.34 19.86
C PHE A 51 18.70 -2.71 21.23
N ASP A 52 19.79 -1.96 21.38
CA ASP A 52 20.21 -1.24 22.60
C ASP A 52 20.10 -2.06 23.89
N GLY A 53 20.69 -3.26 23.91
CA GLY A 53 20.67 -4.17 25.08
C GLY A 53 19.32 -4.83 25.34
N LYS A 54 18.33 -4.66 24.47
CA LYS A 54 17.01 -5.29 24.47
C LYS A 54 16.83 -6.10 23.18
N THR A 55 15.71 -6.79 23.06
CA THR A 55 15.46 -7.68 21.93
C THR A 55 14.19 -7.31 21.19
N VAL A 56 14.31 -7.08 19.89
CA VAL A 56 13.21 -7.22 18.93
C VAL A 56 13.07 -8.70 18.59
N LEU A 57 11.93 -9.30 18.87
CA LEU A 57 11.71 -10.73 18.65
C LEU A 57 11.73 -11.04 17.16
N ASN A 58 12.73 -11.79 16.70
CA ASN A 58 12.93 -12.19 15.33
C ASN A 58 13.08 -13.72 15.23
N LEU A 59 12.22 -14.38 14.44
CA LEU A 59 12.37 -15.82 14.17
C LEU A 59 13.64 -16.09 13.39
N GLN A 60 14.44 -17.06 13.84
CA GLN A 60 15.70 -17.46 13.18
C GLN A 60 15.48 -18.24 11.88
N ALA A 61 14.34 -18.95 11.79
CA ALA A 61 13.93 -19.72 10.64
C ALA A 61 12.40 -19.90 10.66
N ASP A 62 11.83 -20.48 9.60
CA ASP A 62 10.44 -20.89 9.61
C ASP A 62 10.18 -21.97 10.67
N LEU A 63 8.92 -22.06 11.15
CA LEU A 63 8.58 -22.97 12.24
C LEU A 63 8.77 -24.46 11.90
N GLN A 64 8.69 -24.85 10.62
CA GLN A 64 8.90 -26.23 10.21
C GLN A 64 10.37 -26.64 10.34
N SER A 65 11.28 -25.77 9.86
CA SER A 65 12.73 -25.93 10.02
C SER A 65 13.14 -25.94 11.50
N LEU A 66 12.53 -25.07 12.33
CA LEU A 66 12.76 -25.02 13.76
C LEU A 66 12.28 -26.30 14.45
N ALA A 67 11.12 -26.83 14.11
CA ALA A 67 10.58 -28.07 14.66
C ALA A 67 11.54 -29.25 14.39
N LEU A 68 12.01 -29.38 13.14
CA LEU A 68 12.99 -30.42 12.76
C LEU A 68 14.31 -30.27 13.53
N ARG A 69 14.85 -29.06 13.65
CA ARG A 69 16.10 -28.77 14.39
C ARG A 69 15.97 -29.11 15.88
N LEU A 70 14.81 -28.85 16.47
CA LEU A 70 14.55 -29.07 17.89
C LEU A 70 14.05 -30.49 18.21
N GLY A 71 13.78 -31.32 17.19
CA GLY A 71 13.20 -32.66 17.38
C GLY A 71 11.78 -32.65 17.95
N LEU A 72 11.02 -31.58 17.65
CA LEU A 72 9.64 -31.38 18.13
C LEU A 72 8.63 -31.66 17.02
N ASP A 73 7.43 -32.09 17.42
CA ASP A 73 6.28 -32.13 16.54
C ASP A 73 5.93 -30.71 16.07
N TYR A 74 5.70 -30.54 14.77
CA TYR A 74 5.41 -29.23 14.17
C TYR A 74 4.12 -28.59 14.72
N GLY A 75 3.06 -29.40 14.91
CA GLY A 75 1.79 -28.93 15.47
C GLY A 75 1.95 -28.45 16.90
N TYR A 76 2.70 -29.22 17.71
CA TYR A 76 3.03 -28.84 19.07
C TYR A 76 3.81 -27.50 19.11
N LEU A 77 4.87 -27.36 18.31
CA LEU A 77 5.66 -26.13 18.26
C LEU A 77 4.81 -24.93 17.86
N CYS A 78 3.99 -25.07 16.82
CA CYS A 78 3.09 -24.01 16.36
C CYS A 78 2.11 -23.57 17.46
N GLN A 79 1.56 -24.52 18.20
CA GLN A 79 0.65 -24.23 19.30
C GLN A 79 1.37 -23.50 20.43
N ARG A 80 2.51 -24.00 20.89
CA ARG A 80 3.26 -23.35 21.99
C ARG A 80 3.72 -21.94 21.64
N ILE A 81 4.27 -21.74 20.43
CA ILE A 81 4.69 -20.39 19.97
C ILE A 81 3.48 -19.45 19.88
N ARG A 82 2.31 -19.93 19.46
CA ARG A 82 1.08 -19.14 19.46
C ARG A 82 0.68 -18.69 20.88
N GLU A 83 0.71 -19.60 21.84
CA GLU A 83 0.37 -19.32 23.24
C GLU A 83 1.36 -18.31 23.85
N ILE A 84 2.66 -18.50 23.63
CA ILE A 84 3.70 -17.55 24.05
C ILE A 84 3.46 -16.16 23.45
N ARG A 85 3.21 -16.09 22.13
CA ARG A 85 2.92 -14.83 21.45
C ARG A 85 1.67 -14.14 22.02
N GLN A 86 0.63 -14.89 22.35
CA GLN A 86 -0.59 -14.35 22.96
C GLN A 86 -0.31 -13.77 24.34
N CYS A 87 0.48 -14.45 25.17
CA CYS A 87 0.89 -13.97 26.48
C CYS A 87 1.68 -12.66 26.36
N LEU A 88 2.69 -12.64 25.49
CA LEU A 88 3.51 -11.45 25.26
C LEU A 88 2.69 -10.29 24.66
N TYR A 89 1.80 -10.59 23.72
CA TYR A 89 0.90 -9.58 23.14
C TYR A 89 -0.02 -8.94 24.20
N ALA A 90 -0.62 -9.76 25.05
CA ALA A 90 -1.50 -9.29 26.14
C ALA A 90 -0.74 -8.41 27.15
N HIS A 91 0.55 -8.73 27.41
CA HIS A 91 1.39 -7.91 28.27
C HIS A 91 1.78 -6.59 27.57
N ARG A 92 2.24 -6.65 26.30
CA ARG A 92 2.57 -5.46 25.52
C ARG A 92 1.40 -4.50 25.37
N ALA A 93 0.19 -5.01 25.22
CA ALA A 93 -1.01 -4.20 25.10
C ALA A 93 -1.29 -3.29 26.32
N LYS A 94 -0.63 -3.56 27.47
CA LYS A 94 -0.73 -2.73 28.68
C LYS A 94 0.29 -1.58 28.72
N ARG A 95 1.30 -1.61 27.83
CA ARG A 95 2.28 -0.53 27.73
C ARG A 95 1.66 0.72 27.10
N VAL A 96 2.30 1.86 27.30
CA VAL A 96 1.92 3.09 26.59
C VAL A 96 2.15 2.89 25.10
N ALA A 97 1.07 2.89 24.34
CA ALA A 97 1.15 2.70 22.89
C ALA A 97 1.81 3.92 22.21
N PRO A 98 2.54 3.71 21.10
CA PRO A 98 3.00 4.79 20.24
C PRO A 98 1.84 5.67 19.76
N MET A 99 2.16 6.93 19.43
CA MET A 99 1.18 7.83 18.84
C MET A 99 0.65 7.27 17.52
N LEU A 100 -0.67 7.24 17.38
CA LEU A 100 -1.34 6.88 16.14
C LEU A 100 -1.62 8.14 15.32
N ASP A 101 -0.98 8.27 14.17
CA ASP A 101 -1.32 9.30 13.19
C ASP A 101 -2.64 8.94 12.50
N GLN A 102 -3.71 9.61 12.91
CA GLN A 102 -5.08 9.34 12.47
C GLN A 102 -5.44 10.02 11.15
N LYS A 103 -4.48 10.55 10.41
CA LYS A 103 -4.74 11.05 9.05
C LYS A 103 -5.20 9.89 8.17
N ILE A 104 -6.19 10.16 7.34
CA ILE A 104 -6.65 9.25 6.30
C ILE A 104 -6.18 9.86 4.98
N ILE A 105 -5.21 9.20 4.34
CA ILE A 105 -4.60 9.66 3.10
C ILE A 105 -5.23 8.87 1.94
N THR A 106 -5.70 9.56 0.90
CA THR A 106 -6.41 8.94 -0.23
C THR A 106 -5.53 7.93 -0.95
N GLU A 107 -4.29 8.28 -1.26
CA GLU A 107 -3.30 7.41 -1.88
C GLU A 107 -3.13 6.11 -1.10
N TRP A 108 -2.83 6.20 0.19
CA TRP A 108 -2.52 5.03 1.01
C TRP A 108 -3.75 4.15 1.26
N ASN A 109 -4.93 4.76 1.37
CA ASN A 109 -6.18 3.99 1.41
C ASN A 109 -6.45 3.29 0.07
N GLY A 110 -6.15 3.93 -1.07
CA GLY A 110 -6.18 3.29 -2.39
C GLY A 110 -5.30 2.04 -2.42
N MET A 111 -4.05 2.13 -1.98
CA MET A 111 -3.11 1.00 -1.90
C MET A 111 -3.63 -0.13 -1.01
N MET A 112 -4.16 0.19 0.18
CA MET A 112 -4.72 -0.80 1.10
C MET A 112 -5.97 -1.48 0.52
N ILE A 113 -6.87 -0.72 -0.09
CA ILE A 113 -8.07 -1.25 -0.74
C ILE A 113 -7.68 -2.23 -1.86
N ALA A 114 -6.73 -1.84 -2.73
CA ALA A 114 -6.23 -2.71 -3.80
C ALA A 114 -5.60 -4.00 -3.24
N ALA A 115 -4.80 -3.90 -2.18
CA ALA A 115 -4.18 -5.05 -1.53
C ALA A 115 -5.23 -6.01 -0.93
N PHE A 116 -6.24 -5.50 -0.23
CA PHE A 116 -7.34 -6.31 0.31
C PHE A 116 -8.18 -6.94 -0.81
N ALA A 117 -8.48 -6.21 -1.89
CA ALA A 117 -9.20 -6.76 -3.04
C ALA A 117 -8.39 -7.88 -3.72
N LEU A 118 -7.09 -7.70 -3.92
CA LEU A 118 -6.21 -8.73 -4.47
C LEU A 118 -6.14 -9.96 -3.55
N ALA A 119 -5.98 -9.76 -2.25
CA ALA A 119 -5.97 -10.83 -1.25
C ALA A 119 -7.32 -11.59 -1.23
N ALA A 120 -8.44 -10.87 -1.31
CA ALA A 120 -9.77 -11.49 -1.40
C ALA A 120 -9.88 -12.46 -2.59
N ARG A 121 -9.39 -12.04 -3.76
CA ARG A 121 -9.39 -12.85 -4.98
C ARG A 121 -8.47 -14.04 -4.90
N LEU A 122 -7.21 -13.85 -4.46
CA LEU A 122 -6.18 -14.90 -4.45
C LEU A 122 -6.42 -15.93 -3.33
N LEU A 123 -6.88 -15.48 -2.17
CA LEU A 123 -7.11 -16.34 -1.01
C LEU A 123 -8.57 -16.80 -0.89
N GLN A 124 -9.45 -16.39 -1.81
CA GLN A 124 -10.88 -16.69 -1.79
C GLN A 124 -11.55 -16.28 -0.46
N ARG A 125 -11.21 -15.07 0.05
CA ARG A 125 -11.65 -14.52 1.33
C ARG A 125 -12.63 -13.37 1.12
N GLU A 126 -13.91 -13.65 1.28
CA GLU A 126 -14.97 -12.64 1.12
C GLU A 126 -14.88 -11.51 2.16
N ASP A 127 -14.47 -11.80 3.38
CA ASP A 127 -14.28 -10.79 4.41
C ASP A 127 -13.25 -9.71 4.01
N TYR A 128 -12.22 -10.06 3.27
CA TYR A 128 -11.27 -9.08 2.71
C TYR A 128 -11.89 -8.20 1.64
N TYR A 129 -12.75 -8.78 0.79
CA TYR A 129 -13.53 -7.99 -0.17
C TYR A 129 -14.45 -6.99 0.53
N LEU A 130 -15.17 -7.42 1.56
CA LEU A 130 -16.09 -6.56 2.32
C LEU A 130 -15.36 -5.38 2.98
N ILE A 131 -14.16 -5.61 3.52
CA ILE A 131 -13.29 -4.57 4.08
C ILE A 131 -12.90 -3.57 2.99
N ALA A 132 -12.39 -4.06 1.85
CA ALA A 132 -11.97 -3.24 0.72
C ALA A 132 -13.13 -2.40 0.15
N ALA A 133 -14.27 -3.04 -0.11
CA ALA A 133 -15.46 -2.40 -0.65
C ALA A 133 -16.03 -1.34 0.30
N HIS A 134 -16.03 -1.62 1.62
CA HIS A 134 -16.45 -0.65 2.62
C HIS A 134 -15.53 0.57 2.64
N ALA A 135 -14.21 0.36 2.69
CA ALA A 135 -13.23 1.43 2.67
C ALA A 135 -13.34 2.29 1.40
N ALA A 136 -13.48 1.66 0.22
CA ALA A 136 -13.66 2.38 -1.04
C ALA A 136 -14.89 3.28 -1.05
N ARG A 137 -16.05 2.76 -0.58
CA ARG A 137 -17.27 3.57 -0.45
C ARG A 137 -17.08 4.74 0.50
N GLN A 138 -16.35 4.56 1.60
CA GLN A 138 -16.06 5.64 2.56
C GLN A 138 -15.15 6.72 1.95
N ILE A 139 -14.10 6.35 1.21
CA ILE A 139 -13.24 7.30 0.50
C ILE A 139 -14.04 8.07 -0.55
N LEU A 140 -14.80 7.40 -1.40
CA LEU A 140 -15.64 8.05 -2.42
C LEU A 140 -16.65 9.03 -1.79
N ARG A 141 -17.20 8.71 -0.61
CA ARG A 141 -18.15 9.58 0.08
C ARG A 141 -17.51 10.78 0.76
N ARG A 142 -16.30 10.63 1.34
CA ARG A 142 -15.68 11.64 2.20
C ARG A 142 -14.63 12.48 1.49
N HIS A 143 -13.90 11.86 0.55
CA HIS A 143 -12.78 12.51 -0.12
C HIS A 143 -13.14 12.99 -1.54
N ARG A 144 -14.31 12.62 -2.07
CA ARG A 144 -14.79 13.19 -3.34
C ARG A 144 -15.53 14.50 -3.04
N ARG A 145 -15.11 15.55 -3.73
CA ARG A 145 -15.71 16.90 -3.65
C ARG A 145 -16.98 16.95 -4.51
N GLU A 146 -17.77 18.00 -4.32
CA GLU A 146 -18.98 18.26 -5.14
C GLU A 146 -18.65 18.48 -6.62
N ASP A 147 -17.49 19.06 -6.91
CA ASP A 147 -16.98 19.24 -8.28
C ASP A 147 -16.38 17.96 -8.89
N GLY A 148 -16.42 16.83 -8.17
CA GLY A 148 -15.86 15.54 -8.58
C GLY A 148 -14.38 15.35 -8.33
N ALA A 149 -13.64 16.41 -7.97
CA ALA A 149 -12.24 16.33 -7.59
C ALA A 149 -12.06 15.59 -6.25
N LEU A 150 -10.81 15.21 -5.93
CA LEU A 150 -10.51 14.54 -4.68
C LEU A 150 -9.80 15.44 -3.67
N TRP A 151 -10.06 15.17 -2.39
CA TRP A 151 -9.21 15.59 -1.29
C TRP A 151 -8.05 14.60 -1.10
N ARG A 152 -6.86 15.16 -0.76
CA ARG A 152 -5.69 14.34 -0.47
C ARG A 152 -5.82 13.60 0.85
N LEU A 153 -6.29 14.30 1.89
CA LEU A 153 -6.37 13.72 3.23
C LEU A 153 -7.58 14.22 4.03
N SER A 154 -7.90 13.47 5.08
CA SER A 154 -8.77 13.97 6.16
C SER A 154 -8.19 13.63 7.53
N LEU A 155 -8.48 14.50 8.51
CA LEU A 155 -8.15 14.32 9.92
C LEU A 155 -9.38 14.69 10.76
N ALA A 156 -9.73 13.86 11.72
CA ALA A 156 -10.90 14.05 12.58
C ALA A 156 -12.21 14.33 11.81
N GLY A 157 -12.35 13.76 10.61
CA GLY A 157 -13.54 13.93 9.77
C GLY A 157 -13.53 15.17 8.87
N VAL A 158 -12.50 16.02 8.96
CA VAL A 158 -12.35 17.21 8.10
C VAL A 158 -11.40 16.88 6.94
N SER A 159 -11.90 16.92 5.71
CA SER A 159 -11.11 16.73 4.49
C SER A 159 -10.40 18.02 4.11
N SER A 160 -9.16 17.90 3.66
CA SER A 160 -8.31 19.04 3.30
C SER A 160 -7.26 18.66 2.27
N GLN A 161 -6.65 19.69 1.68
CA GLN A 161 -5.64 19.62 0.63
C GLN A 161 -6.16 18.99 -0.67
N GLN A 162 -5.88 19.63 -1.77
CA GLN A 162 -6.18 19.08 -3.09
C GLN A 162 -5.33 17.84 -3.34
N ALA A 163 -5.95 16.80 -3.86
CA ALA A 163 -5.26 15.57 -4.19
C ALA A 163 -4.16 15.80 -5.25
N LEU A 164 -3.14 14.95 -5.20
CA LEU A 164 -2.11 14.83 -6.23
C LEU A 164 -2.45 13.69 -7.18
N LEU A 165 -1.68 13.54 -8.25
CA LEU A 165 -1.85 12.47 -9.23
C LEU A 165 -1.84 11.08 -8.57
N GLU A 166 -0.95 10.88 -7.59
CA GLU A 166 -0.79 9.61 -6.87
C GLU A 166 -2.07 9.20 -6.14
N ASP A 167 -2.79 10.16 -5.55
CA ASP A 167 -4.06 9.89 -4.87
C ASP A 167 -5.10 9.32 -5.83
N TYR A 168 -5.21 9.92 -7.03
CA TYR A 168 -6.10 9.43 -8.07
C TYR A 168 -5.65 8.08 -8.63
N ALA A 169 -4.37 7.94 -8.91
CA ALA A 169 -3.82 6.74 -9.52
C ALA A 169 -4.02 5.51 -8.64
N GLN A 170 -3.76 5.63 -7.34
CA GLN A 170 -3.93 4.53 -6.39
C GLN A 170 -5.41 4.22 -6.12
N LEU A 171 -6.26 5.24 -6.02
CA LEU A 171 -7.70 5.01 -5.86
C LEU A 171 -8.31 4.36 -7.12
N LEU A 172 -7.88 4.78 -8.30
CA LEU A 172 -8.30 4.18 -9.57
C LEU A 172 -7.92 2.70 -9.65
N ALA A 173 -6.66 2.37 -9.29
CA ALA A 173 -6.20 0.98 -9.19
C ALA A 173 -7.04 0.15 -8.20
N ALA A 174 -7.41 0.74 -7.07
CA ALA A 174 -8.26 0.11 -6.07
C ALA A 174 -9.66 -0.23 -6.61
N LEU A 175 -10.29 0.69 -7.32
CA LEU A 175 -11.62 0.48 -7.90
C LEU A 175 -11.60 -0.60 -9.00
N ILE A 176 -10.53 -0.62 -9.82
CA ILE A 176 -10.32 -1.67 -10.81
C ILE A 176 -10.14 -3.04 -10.12
N ALA A 177 -9.33 -3.09 -9.05
CA ALA A 177 -9.12 -4.31 -8.29
C ALA A 177 -10.41 -4.84 -7.65
N LEU A 178 -11.29 -3.97 -7.13
CA LEU A 178 -12.60 -4.34 -6.60
C LEU A 178 -13.52 -4.89 -7.70
N TYR A 179 -13.52 -4.27 -8.89
CA TYR A 179 -14.25 -4.80 -10.04
C TYR A 179 -13.80 -6.22 -10.39
N ASP A 180 -12.49 -6.49 -10.34
CA ASP A 180 -11.92 -7.79 -10.67
C ASP A 180 -12.31 -8.92 -9.72
N VAL A 181 -12.76 -8.62 -8.50
CA VAL A 181 -13.21 -9.64 -7.53
C VAL A 181 -14.58 -10.17 -7.87
N GLN A 182 -15.56 -9.30 -8.15
CA GLN A 182 -16.96 -9.67 -8.29
C GLN A 182 -17.63 -9.22 -9.60
N GLN A 183 -16.89 -8.53 -10.48
CA GLN A 183 -17.41 -7.95 -11.75
C GLN A 183 -18.60 -6.98 -11.53
N ASP A 184 -18.67 -6.35 -10.34
CA ASP A 184 -19.69 -5.35 -10.03
C ASP A 184 -19.43 -4.07 -10.84
N ARG A 185 -20.33 -3.77 -11.77
CA ARG A 185 -20.26 -2.61 -12.69
C ARG A 185 -20.14 -1.28 -11.96
N PHE A 186 -20.67 -1.18 -10.76
CA PHE A 186 -20.51 0.04 -9.94
C PHE A 186 -19.04 0.46 -9.82
N TRP A 187 -18.13 -0.49 -9.54
CA TRP A 187 -16.70 -0.17 -9.37
C TRP A 187 -16.05 0.29 -10.67
N LEU A 188 -16.41 -0.32 -11.81
CA LEU A 188 -15.88 0.10 -13.11
C LEU A 188 -16.40 1.48 -13.51
N GLU A 189 -17.65 1.78 -13.24
CA GLU A 189 -18.26 3.10 -13.47
C GLU A 189 -17.59 4.19 -12.63
N GLN A 190 -17.31 3.91 -11.34
CA GLN A 190 -16.56 4.82 -10.48
C GLN A 190 -15.11 5.00 -10.98
N ALA A 191 -14.47 3.94 -11.45
CA ALA A 191 -13.12 4.00 -12.03
C ALA A 191 -13.10 4.87 -13.30
N MET A 192 -14.04 4.68 -14.21
CA MET A 192 -14.15 5.50 -15.42
C MET A 192 -14.45 6.97 -15.10
N SER A 193 -15.30 7.24 -14.12
CA SER A 193 -15.57 8.61 -13.66
C SER A 193 -14.32 9.29 -13.08
N LEU A 194 -13.52 8.56 -12.28
CA LEU A 194 -12.23 9.08 -11.79
C LEU A 194 -11.24 9.31 -12.93
N TYR A 195 -11.14 8.38 -13.88
CA TYR A 195 -10.30 8.54 -15.06
C TYR A 195 -10.63 9.82 -15.84
N CYS A 196 -11.91 10.13 -16.09
CA CYS A 196 -12.32 11.37 -16.75
C CYS A 196 -11.82 12.60 -15.97
N GLY A 197 -11.96 12.62 -14.64
CA GLY A 197 -11.45 13.69 -13.79
C GLY A 197 -9.94 13.85 -13.86
N VAL A 198 -9.18 12.75 -13.86
CA VAL A 198 -7.72 12.77 -14.00
C VAL A 198 -7.30 13.35 -15.36
N MET A 199 -7.97 12.95 -16.43
CA MET A 199 -7.69 13.48 -17.78
C MET A 199 -7.94 14.98 -17.88
N GLU A 200 -8.95 15.48 -17.21
CA GLU A 200 -9.26 16.92 -17.20
C GLU A 200 -8.25 17.72 -16.36
N LEU A 201 -7.90 17.23 -15.17
CA LEU A 201 -7.13 17.98 -14.18
C LEU A 201 -5.61 17.83 -14.35
N TYR A 202 -5.12 16.68 -14.80
CA TYR A 202 -3.69 16.35 -14.75
C TYR A 202 -3.06 16.05 -16.12
N TRP A 203 -3.86 15.65 -17.14
CA TRP A 203 -3.29 15.29 -18.43
C TRP A 203 -2.76 16.50 -19.19
N ASP A 204 -1.48 16.44 -19.61
CA ASP A 204 -0.92 17.43 -20.52
C ASP A 204 -1.42 17.19 -21.94
N LYS A 205 -2.34 18.06 -22.39
CA LYS A 205 -2.95 17.96 -23.71
C LYS A 205 -1.95 18.20 -24.85
N GLN A 206 -0.87 18.96 -24.58
CA GLN A 206 0.14 19.32 -25.58
C GLN A 206 1.23 18.24 -25.66
N ALA A 207 1.92 17.96 -24.56
CA ALA A 207 3.09 17.10 -24.52
C ALA A 207 2.79 15.66 -24.02
N ALA A 208 1.56 15.35 -23.64
CA ALA A 208 1.16 14.09 -23.00
C ALA A 208 1.81 13.81 -21.63
N GLY A 209 1.39 12.71 -20.98
CA GLY A 209 1.76 12.40 -19.60
C GLY A 209 1.00 13.24 -18.58
N PHE A 210 1.06 12.85 -17.33
CA PHE A 210 0.30 13.52 -16.27
C PHE A 210 1.22 14.40 -15.42
N PHE A 211 0.77 15.59 -15.11
CA PHE A 211 1.38 16.45 -14.11
C PHE A 211 1.14 15.89 -12.70
N VAL A 212 2.07 16.14 -11.78
CA VAL A 212 1.93 15.74 -10.37
C VAL A 212 0.81 16.51 -9.68
N SER A 213 0.69 17.81 -9.96
CA SER A 213 -0.35 18.69 -9.42
C SER A 213 -1.38 19.05 -10.47
N ALA A 214 -2.62 19.28 -10.05
CA ALA A 214 -3.66 19.74 -10.99
C ALA A 214 -3.28 21.06 -11.65
N GLN A 215 -3.64 21.22 -12.93
CA GLN A 215 -3.29 22.41 -13.72
C GLN A 215 -3.93 23.70 -13.18
N GLN A 216 -5.06 23.58 -12.48
CA GLN A 216 -5.77 24.69 -11.85
C GLN A 216 -5.55 24.76 -10.34
N SER A 217 -4.38 24.34 -9.84
CA SER A 217 -4.07 24.46 -8.42
C SER A 217 -4.07 25.90 -7.96
N SER A 218 -4.62 26.16 -6.78
CA SER A 218 -4.75 27.50 -6.18
C SER A 218 -3.38 28.03 -5.71
N GLY A 219 -2.61 28.58 -6.64
CA GLY A 219 -1.33 29.23 -6.39
C GLY A 219 -0.40 29.18 -7.61
N PRO A 220 0.53 30.13 -7.74
CA PRO A 220 1.47 30.14 -8.84
C PRO A 220 2.50 29.00 -8.63
N LEU A 221 2.33 27.89 -9.34
CA LEU A 221 3.39 26.90 -9.48
C LEU A 221 4.42 27.46 -10.44
N LEU A 222 5.68 27.60 -10.01
CA LEU A 222 6.78 27.99 -10.89
C LEU A 222 6.98 26.97 -12.02
N VAL A 223 6.82 25.67 -11.71
CA VAL A 223 6.87 24.57 -12.67
C VAL A 223 5.89 23.50 -12.22
N ASN A 224 5.04 23.01 -13.13
CA ASN A 224 4.28 21.80 -12.89
C ASN A 224 5.05 20.62 -13.48
N SER A 225 5.55 19.75 -12.60
CA SER A 225 6.41 18.63 -12.98
C SER A 225 5.62 17.37 -13.33
N LYS A 226 6.25 16.52 -14.14
CA LYS A 226 5.81 15.15 -14.41
C LYS A 226 6.83 14.18 -13.82
N ASN A 227 6.47 13.45 -12.78
CA ASN A 227 7.35 12.46 -12.18
C ASN A 227 7.07 11.06 -12.74
N ILE A 228 8.14 10.31 -13.02
CA ILE A 228 8.09 8.92 -13.47
C ILE A 228 8.92 8.00 -12.54
N ALA A 229 9.75 8.60 -11.68
CA ALA A 229 10.62 7.83 -10.79
C ALA A 229 9.83 7.25 -9.62
N ASP A 230 9.99 5.96 -9.39
CA ASP A 230 9.48 5.30 -8.21
C ASP A 230 10.34 5.66 -6.99
N THR A 231 9.72 5.88 -5.85
CA THR A 231 10.39 6.22 -4.58
C THR A 231 9.92 5.26 -3.48
N ALA A 232 9.49 5.78 -2.33
CA ALA A 232 8.83 4.97 -1.30
C ALA A 232 7.47 4.41 -1.78
N THR A 233 6.82 5.11 -2.70
CA THR A 233 5.62 4.66 -3.40
C THR A 233 5.84 4.71 -4.92
N VAL A 234 4.99 4.02 -5.66
CA VAL A 234 5.00 4.03 -7.13
C VAL A 234 4.62 5.41 -7.64
N SER A 235 5.32 5.89 -8.65
CA SER A 235 5.00 7.19 -9.27
C SER A 235 3.59 7.19 -9.87
N GLY A 236 2.91 8.34 -9.77
CA GLY A 236 1.57 8.51 -10.32
C GLY A 236 1.50 8.18 -11.81
N ASN A 237 2.52 8.59 -12.60
CA ASN A 237 2.56 8.27 -14.03
C ASN A 237 2.75 6.77 -14.31
N ALA A 238 3.58 6.07 -13.51
CA ALA A 238 3.74 4.63 -13.67
C ALA A 238 2.43 3.89 -13.37
N MET A 239 1.78 4.23 -12.26
CA MET A 239 0.50 3.63 -11.89
C MET A 239 -0.61 3.96 -12.90
N MET A 240 -0.64 5.19 -13.43
CA MET A 240 -1.61 5.56 -14.47
C MET A 240 -1.43 4.75 -15.77
N LEU A 241 -0.20 4.40 -16.16
CA LEU A 241 0.02 3.51 -17.31
C LEU A 241 -0.66 2.15 -17.10
N HIS A 242 -0.47 1.53 -15.93
CA HIS A 242 -1.13 0.27 -15.57
C HIS A 242 -2.66 0.43 -15.53
N ASN A 243 -3.15 1.51 -14.96
CA ASN A 243 -4.59 1.79 -14.89
C ASN A 243 -5.23 1.96 -16.26
N LEU A 244 -4.59 2.69 -17.17
CA LEU A 244 -5.09 2.87 -18.54
C LEU A 244 -5.18 1.54 -19.28
N GLN A 245 -4.17 0.67 -19.14
CA GLN A 245 -4.19 -0.68 -19.72
C GLN A 245 -5.29 -1.54 -19.11
N ALA A 246 -5.44 -1.48 -17.79
CA ALA A 246 -6.45 -2.23 -17.07
C ALA A 246 -7.87 -1.78 -17.42
N LEU A 247 -8.11 -0.47 -17.56
CA LEU A 247 -9.39 0.08 -18.01
C LEU A 247 -9.69 -0.32 -19.45
N LEU A 248 -8.71 -0.22 -20.35
CA LEU A 248 -8.87 -0.64 -21.76
C LEU A 248 -9.33 -2.08 -21.84
N ALA A 249 -8.70 -2.98 -21.10
CA ALA A 249 -9.01 -4.40 -21.10
C ALA A 249 -10.43 -4.71 -20.57
N ARG A 250 -11.01 -3.84 -19.73
CA ARG A 250 -12.30 -4.07 -19.08
C ARG A 250 -13.45 -3.29 -19.72
N SER A 251 -13.18 -2.09 -20.23
CA SER A 251 -14.19 -1.23 -20.86
C SER A 251 -14.25 -1.38 -22.38
N GLY A 252 -13.14 -1.79 -23.02
CA GLY A 252 -13.01 -1.79 -24.47
C GLY A 252 -12.90 -0.38 -25.08
N GLU A 253 -12.73 0.66 -24.27
CA GLU A 253 -12.69 2.07 -24.71
C GLU A 253 -11.40 2.37 -25.50
N LEU A 254 -11.49 2.39 -26.82
CA LEU A 254 -10.31 2.51 -27.71
C LEU A 254 -9.54 3.83 -27.56
N LEU A 255 -10.17 4.89 -27.05
CA LEU A 255 -9.49 6.16 -26.80
C LEU A 255 -8.31 5.99 -25.82
N LEU A 256 -8.40 5.03 -24.89
CA LEU A 256 -7.35 4.70 -23.94
C LEU A 256 -6.04 4.25 -24.62
N GLN A 257 -6.12 3.59 -25.79
CA GLN A 257 -4.91 3.15 -26.54
C GLN A 257 -4.04 4.34 -26.94
N ASN A 258 -4.67 5.43 -27.38
CA ASN A 258 -3.93 6.63 -27.75
C ASN A 258 -3.25 7.30 -26.52
N HIS A 259 -3.92 7.33 -25.36
CA HIS A 259 -3.32 7.86 -24.13
C HIS A 259 -2.15 7.00 -23.66
N ILE A 260 -2.28 5.67 -23.70
CA ILE A 260 -1.20 4.72 -23.38
C ILE A 260 0.01 4.98 -24.28
N ARG A 261 -0.18 5.00 -25.60
CA ARG A 261 0.90 5.22 -26.57
C ARG A 261 1.61 6.56 -26.31
N ARG A 262 0.89 7.64 -26.22
CA ARG A 262 1.44 8.97 -25.97
C ARG A 262 2.18 9.08 -24.65
N GLN A 263 1.69 8.40 -23.59
CA GLN A 263 2.35 8.37 -22.29
C GLN A 263 3.68 7.59 -22.35
N VAL A 264 3.73 6.45 -23.04
CA VAL A 264 4.97 5.71 -23.26
C VAL A 264 5.98 6.53 -24.04
N GLN A 265 5.55 7.17 -25.12
CA GLN A 265 6.43 8.00 -25.97
C GLN A 265 7.06 9.17 -25.22
N VAL A 266 6.30 9.90 -24.41
CA VAL A 266 6.82 11.11 -23.72
C VAL A 266 7.87 10.76 -22.67
N PHE A 267 7.78 9.58 -22.04
CA PHE A 267 8.72 9.15 -21.01
C PHE A 267 9.86 8.27 -21.52
N ALA A 268 9.84 7.84 -22.79
CA ALA A 268 10.84 6.92 -23.36
C ALA A 268 12.28 7.42 -23.16
N ALA A 269 12.55 8.69 -23.43
CA ALA A 269 13.91 9.23 -23.29
C ALA A 269 14.40 9.25 -21.85
N VAL A 270 13.53 9.56 -20.88
CA VAL A 270 13.85 9.62 -19.45
C VAL A 270 14.13 8.20 -18.91
N VAL A 271 13.26 7.27 -19.27
CA VAL A 271 13.37 5.86 -18.84
C VAL A 271 14.60 5.19 -19.45
N ASN A 272 14.89 5.42 -20.74
CA ASN A 272 16.10 4.88 -21.38
C ASN A 272 17.40 5.43 -20.76
N LYS A 273 17.38 6.68 -20.26
CA LYS A 273 18.55 7.26 -19.59
C LYS A 273 18.81 6.65 -18.22
N ASN A 274 17.75 6.33 -17.46
CA ASN A 274 17.85 5.73 -16.12
C ASN A 274 16.70 4.74 -15.87
N PRO A 275 16.80 3.51 -16.43
CA PRO A 275 15.71 2.52 -16.32
C PRO A 275 15.45 2.05 -14.89
N LEU A 276 16.47 2.05 -14.02
CA LEU A 276 16.35 1.58 -12.65
C LEU A 276 15.54 2.54 -11.75
N SER A 277 15.33 3.77 -12.17
CA SER A 277 14.48 4.71 -11.43
C SER A 277 12.98 4.50 -11.65
N SER A 278 12.57 3.71 -12.64
CA SER A 278 11.16 3.58 -13.05
C SER A 278 10.74 2.14 -13.35
N PRO A 279 11.00 1.21 -12.42
CA PRO A 279 10.76 -0.22 -12.67
C PRO A 279 9.28 -0.53 -12.92
N VAL A 280 8.35 0.15 -12.23
CA VAL A 280 6.91 -0.10 -12.40
C VAL A 280 6.43 0.42 -13.76
N PHE A 281 6.94 1.57 -14.23
CA PHE A 281 6.62 2.03 -15.58
C PHE A 281 7.11 1.05 -16.65
N LEU A 282 8.33 0.52 -16.50
CA LEU A 282 8.87 -0.51 -17.39
C LEU A 282 8.06 -1.79 -17.38
N GLN A 283 7.53 -2.22 -16.23
CA GLN A 283 6.61 -3.35 -16.17
C GLN A 283 5.34 -3.08 -17.00
N GLY A 284 4.79 -1.87 -16.91
CA GLY A 284 3.65 -1.44 -17.72
C GLY A 284 3.97 -1.48 -19.22
N VAL A 285 5.14 -1.01 -19.63
CA VAL A 285 5.59 -1.09 -21.04
C VAL A 285 5.76 -2.53 -21.49
N ALA A 286 6.37 -3.38 -20.68
CA ALA A 286 6.56 -4.80 -21.00
C ALA A 286 5.25 -5.58 -21.11
N ALA A 287 4.21 -5.17 -20.36
CA ALA A 287 2.88 -5.77 -20.42
C ALA A 287 2.10 -5.39 -21.70
N LEU A 288 2.50 -4.32 -22.39
CA LEU A 288 2.00 -4.04 -23.73
C LEU A 288 2.47 -5.20 -24.62
N LYS A 289 1.54 -6.06 -25.05
CA LYS A 289 1.85 -7.04 -26.08
C LYS A 289 2.23 -6.22 -27.33
N PHE A 290 3.50 -6.19 -27.64
CA PHE A 290 3.97 -5.67 -28.90
C PHE A 290 3.39 -6.57 -30.01
N GLY A 291 2.17 -6.24 -30.45
CA GLY A 291 1.73 -6.63 -31.77
C GLY A 291 2.55 -5.80 -32.74
N ASN A 292 3.54 -6.41 -33.38
CA ASN A 292 4.51 -5.87 -34.32
C ASN A 292 5.19 -4.55 -33.90
N VAL A 293 6.52 -4.58 -33.85
CA VAL A 293 7.41 -3.45 -33.45
C VAL A 293 7.20 -2.18 -34.31
N ASP A 294 6.44 -2.28 -35.38
CA ASP A 294 6.17 -1.18 -36.35
C ASP A 294 4.97 -0.30 -35.96
N ASP A 295 4.25 -0.61 -34.87
CA ASP A 295 3.05 0.12 -34.44
C ASP A 295 3.26 1.01 -33.20
N VAL A 296 4.49 1.26 -32.74
CA VAL A 296 4.80 2.12 -31.57
C VAL A 296 5.51 3.41 -31.98
#